data_30b36021761b4fd34bcd89edf3901654
#
_entry.id   30b36021761b4fd34bcd89edf3901654
#
_cell.length_a   1.000
_cell.length_b   1.000
_cell.length_c   1.000
_cell.angle_alpha   90.00
_cell.angle_beta   90.00
_cell.angle_gamma   90.00
#
_symmetry.space_group_name_H-M   'P 1'
#
loop_
_entity.id
_entity.type
_entity.pdbx_description
1 polymer ?
#
loop_
_entity_poly.entity_id
_entity_poly.type
_entity_poly.pdbx_seq_one_letter_code
_entity_poly.pdbx_strand_id
1 'polypeptide(L)'
;MTLQPGWIIKYIFLVYIATVGMVTRVLDITSWSYGGFTAWNIVPFVNESWKLMLLNTLMFLPMGLFVPTFIKKIKWNYGKAILAGALISLVIEFVQVVFAGRIGDIDDIIFNTLGFLIGYILENLLQKILLKKQLGFGTEALVLVMINGFLSIPFYEKTVSIGDMILDSLNLNSWS
;
A
#
# COMPACT_ATOMS: atom_id res chain seq x y z
N MET A 1 -0.42 25.13 -20.82
CA MET A 1 0.16 24.69 -19.53
C MET A 1 0.62 23.25 -19.74
N THR A 2 1.89 23.03 -20.07
CA THR A 2 2.45 21.68 -20.28
C THR A 2 2.66 21.02 -18.93
N LEU A 3 1.84 20.03 -18.61
CA LEU A 3 2.00 19.22 -17.39
C LEU A 3 3.37 18.54 -17.46
N GLN A 4 4.26 18.88 -16.54
CA GLN A 4 5.54 18.20 -16.40
C GLN A 4 5.27 16.75 -15.95
N PRO A 5 5.85 15.74 -16.62
CA PRO A 5 5.59 14.32 -16.30
C PRO A 5 5.76 13.98 -14.82
N GLY A 6 6.73 14.58 -14.15
CA GLY A 6 6.96 14.37 -12.70
C GLY A 6 5.81 14.83 -11.78
N TRP A 7 4.88 15.66 -12.26
CA TRP A 7 3.71 16.08 -11.50
C TRP A 7 2.65 14.97 -11.45
N ILE A 8 2.46 14.28 -12.56
CA ILE A 8 1.52 13.16 -12.69
C ILE A 8 1.93 12.03 -11.72
N ILE A 9 3.21 11.69 -11.66
CA ILE A 9 3.74 10.65 -10.76
C ILE A 9 3.48 11.00 -9.30
N LYS A 10 3.70 12.27 -8.91
CA LYS A 10 3.40 12.74 -7.54
C LYS A 10 1.91 12.62 -7.21
N TYR A 11 1.04 13.00 -8.15
CA TYR A 11 -0.40 12.92 -7.97
C TYR A 11 -0.85 11.46 -7.77
N ILE A 12 -0.36 10.55 -8.61
CA ILE A 12 -0.67 9.12 -8.49
C ILE A 12 -0.19 8.55 -7.17
N PHE A 13 1.01 8.95 -6.73
CA PHE A 13 1.52 8.52 -5.43
C PHE A 13 0.65 9.05 -4.28
N LEU A 14 0.15 10.27 -4.34
CA LEU A 14 -0.78 10.81 -3.36
C LEU A 14 -2.10 10.04 -3.32
N VAL A 15 -2.67 9.72 -4.48
CA VAL A 15 -3.88 8.89 -4.58
C VAL A 15 -3.62 7.50 -3.99
N TYR A 16 -2.46 6.91 -4.29
CA TYR A 16 -2.07 5.63 -3.71
C TYR A 16 -1.96 5.70 -2.18
N ILE A 17 -1.31 6.72 -1.60
CA ILE A 17 -1.21 6.89 -0.14
C ILE A 17 -2.60 7.05 0.49
N ALA A 18 -3.49 7.82 -0.15
CA ALA A 18 -4.87 7.96 0.31
C ALA A 18 -5.61 6.61 0.29
N THR A 19 -5.40 5.80 -0.76
CA THR A 19 -6.00 4.46 -0.86
C THR A 19 -5.47 3.53 0.23
N VAL A 20 -4.15 3.51 0.46
CA VAL A 20 -3.57 2.74 1.57
C VAL A 20 -4.20 3.16 2.90
N GLY A 21 -4.31 4.47 3.16
CA GLY A 21 -4.92 4.99 4.37
C GLY A 21 -6.40 4.59 4.53
N MET A 22 -7.15 4.48 3.44
CA MET A 22 -8.54 3.99 3.47
C MET A 22 -8.62 2.48 3.71
N VAL A 23 -7.82 1.69 2.99
CA VAL A 23 -7.79 0.22 3.14
C VAL A 23 -7.36 -0.18 4.54
N THR A 24 -6.37 0.49 5.10
CA THR A 24 -5.91 0.27 6.48
C THR A 24 -6.83 0.90 7.53
N ARG A 25 -7.89 1.58 7.14
CA ARG A 25 -8.80 2.37 8.00
C ARG A 25 -8.13 3.53 8.75
N VAL A 26 -6.89 3.86 8.45
CA VAL A 26 -6.18 5.00 9.06
C VAL A 26 -6.83 6.34 8.70
N LEU A 27 -7.41 6.45 7.49
CA LEU A 27 -8.13 7.65 7.04
C LEU A 27 -9.66 7.56 7.22
N ASP A 28 -10.18 6.47 7.76
CA ASP A 28 -11.61 6.36 8.08
C ASP A 28 -11.91 6.99 9.44
N ILE A 29 -11.72 8.31 9.51
CA ILE A 29 -11.87 9.12 10.73
C ILE A 29 -13.28 9.02 11.30
N THR A 30 -14.26 8.74 10.46
CA THR A 30 -15.67 8.63 10.88
C THR A 30 -15.94 7.37 11.70
N SER A 31 -15.14 6.33 11.51
CA SER A 31 -15.22 5.08 12.28
C SER A 31 -14.30 5.06 13.50
N TRP A 32 -13.49 6.11 13.69
CA TRP A 32 -12.58 6.17 14.82
C TRP A 32 -13.35 6.24 16.14
N SER A 33 -13.12 5.26 16.97
CA SER A 33 -13.52 5.28 18.37
C SER A 33 -12.28 4.98 19.20
N TYR A 34 -12.03 5.79 20.23
CA TYR A 34 -10.94 5.46 21.15
C TYR A 34 -11.29 4.17 21.90
N GLY A 35 -10.75 3.05 21.43
CA GLY A 35 -10.95 1.73 22.03
C GLY A 35 -9.96 1.37 23.15
N GLY A 36 -9.02 2.28 23.45
CA GLY A 36 -7.91 1.98 24.35
C GLY A 36 -6.82 1.16 23.65
N PHE A 37 -5.81 0.78 24.42
CA PHE A 37 -4.79 -0.15 23.94
C PHE A 37 -5.37 -1.57 23.91
N THR A 38 -5.75 -2.05 22.75
CA THR A 38 -6.13 -3.44 22.52
C THR A 38 -4.89 -4.36 22.57
N ALA A 39 -5.10 -5.66 22.59
CA ALA A 39 -4.01 -6.63 22.62
C ALA A 39 -3.15 -6.54 21.34
N TRP A 40 -1.87 -6.91 21.48
CA TRP A 40 -0.93 -7.08 20.38
C TRP A 40 -0.64 -8.57 20.20
N ASN A 41 -0.77 -9.06 18.99
CA ASN A 41 -0.22 -10.34 18.58
C ASN A 41 1.27 -10.14 18.26
N ILE A 42 2.12 -10.55 19.17
CA ILE A 42 3.59 -10.42 19.05
C ILE A 42 4.26 -11.73 18.61
N VAL A 43 3.48 -12.81 18.45
CA VAL A 43 4.01 -14.11 18.03
C VAL A 43 3.83 -14.25 16.52
N PRO A 44 4.92 -14.26 15.74
CA PRO A 44 4.81 -14.32 14.29
C PRO A 44 4.22 -15.64 13.82
N PHE A 45 3.46 -15.60 12.71
CA PHE A 45 2.97 -16.73 11.93
C PHE A 45 1.97 -17.65 12.65
N VAL A 46 1.30 -17.18 13.72
CA VAL A 46 0.40 -18.05 14.50
C VAL A 46 -1.00 -18.15 13.89
N ASN A 47 -1.54 -17.08 13.37
CA ASN A 47 -2.93 -17.01 12.89
C ASN A 47 -3.10 -16.36 11.53
N GLU A 48 -2.01 -16.03 10.84
CA GLU A 48 -2.09 -15.26 9.62
C GLU A 48 -2.37 -16.11 8.38
N SER A 49 -3.28 -15.60 7.54
CA SER A 49 -3.52 -16.15 6.22
C SER A 49 -2.41 -15.71 5.27
N TRP A 50 -1.83 -16.63 4.52
CA TRP A 50 -0.85 -16.32 3.46
C TRP A 50 -1.36 -15.25 2.48
N LYS A 51 -2.70 -15.15 2.29
CA LYS A 51 -3.32 -14.10 1.46
C LYS A 51 -3.13 -12.71 2.07
N LEU A 52 -3.31 -12.56 3.38
CA LEU A 52 -3.10 -11.29 4.08
C LEU A 52 -1.63 -10.89 4.07
N MET A 53 -0.73 -11.85 4.32
CA MET A 53 0.72 -11.64 4.20
C MET A 53 1.12 -11.12 2.81
N LEU A 54 0.57 -11.74 1.75
CA LEU A 54 0.80 -11.31 0.39
C LEU A 54 0.23 -9.92 0.12
N LEU A 55 -1.00 -9.64 0.56
CA LEU A 55 -1.65 -8.33 0.38
C LEU A 55 -0.87 -7.21 1.07
N ASN A 56 -0.40 -7.43 2.29
CA ASN A 56 0.43 -6.47 3.03
C ASN A 56 1.75 -6.20 2.29
N THR A 57 2.44 -7.26 1.85
CA THR A 57 3.66 -7.15 1.03
C THR A 57 3.39 -6.34 -0.23
N LEU A 58 2.36 -6.70 -0.95
CA LEU A 58 1.98 -6.03 -2.18
C LEU A 58 1.57 -4.57 -1.94
N MET A 59 0.85 -4.27 -0.88
CA MET A 59 0.43 -2.91 -0.52
C MET A 59 1.61 -1.98 -0.25
N PHE A 60 2.71 -2.47 0.33
CA PHE A 60 3.88 -1.65 0.64
C PHE A 60 4.93 -1.59 -0.48
N LEU A 61 4.83 -2.44 -1.49
CA LEU A 61 5.75 -2.47 -2.63
C LEU A 61 5.84 -1.13 -3.38
N PRO A 62 4.72 -0.46 -3.77
CA PRO A 62 4.79 0.86 -4.39
C PRO A 62 5.40 1.92 -3.47
N MET A 63 5.17 1.80 -2.15
CA MET A 63 5.76 2.74 -1.19
C MET A 63 7.29 2.65 -1.19
N GLY A 64 7.84 1.44 -1.19
CA GLY A 64 9.28 1.20 -1.31
C GLY A 64 9.89 1.66 -2.63
N LEU A 65 9.10 1.65 -3.71
CA LEU A 65 9.53 2.13 -5.02
C LEU A 65 9.55 3.67 -5.10
N PHE A 66 8.57 4.34 -4.52
CA PHE A 66 8.41 5.80 -4.70
C PHE A 66 9.03 6.64 -3.61
N VAL A 67 8.97 6.21 -2.34
CA VAL A 67 9.50 7.02 -1.22
C VAL A 67 10.97 7.37 -1.41
N PRO A 68 11.86 6.43 -1.77
CA PRO A 68 13.26 6.75 -2.05
C PRO A 68 13.43 7.72 -3.22
N THR A 69 12.62 7.59 -4.25
CA THR A 69 12.64 8.47 -5.43
C THR A 69 12.25 9.90 -5.09
N PHE A 70 11.30 10.10 -4.17
CA PHE A 70 10.85 11.44 -3.77
C PHE A 70 11.72 12.07 -2.69
N ILE A 71 12.26 11.27 -1.77
CA ILE A 71 13.10 11.76 -0.67
C ILE A 71 14.59 11.65 -1.02
N LYS A 72 15.02 12.37 -2.04
CA LYS A 72 16.41 12.38 -2.55
C LYS A 72 17.45 12.87 -1.54
N LYS A 73 17.04 13.60 -0.50
CA LYS A 73 17.95 14.10 0.55
C LYS A 73 18.56 12.97 1.38
N ILE A 74 17.89 11.83 1.45
CA ILE A 74 18.38 10.65 2.17
C ILE A 74 19.25 9.82 1.23
N LYS A 75 20.48 9.52 1.65
CA LYS A 75 21.29 8.50 0.98
C LYS A 75 20.75 7.14 1.36
N TRP A 76 19.88 6.60 0.51
CA TRP A 76 19.20 5.32 0.75
C TRP A 76 20.16 4.14 0.68
N ASN A 77 19.91 3.15 1.50
CA ASN A 77 20.51 1.81 1.48
C ASN A 77 19.48 0.80 2.02
N TYR A 78 19.78 -0.48 1.94
CA TYR A 78 18.86 -1.54 2.39
C TYR A 78 18.44 -1.40 3.84
N GLY A 79 19.37 -1.08 4.75
CA GLY A 79 19.06 -0.87 6.16
C GLY A 79 18.07 0.27 6.39
N LYS A 80 18.23 1.39 5.68
CA LYS A 80 17.28 2.52 5.77
C LYS A 80 15.95 2.21 5.14
N ALA A 81 15.92 1.41 4.07
CA ALA A 81 14.66 0.95 3.47
C ALA A 81 13.89 0.05 4.43
N ILE A 82 14.54 -0.90 5.09
CA ILE A 82 13.95 -1.75 6.12
C ILE A 82 13.43 -0.88 7.27
N LEU A 83 14.24 0.03 7.78
CA LEU A 83 13.84 0.89 8.89
C LEU A 83 12.65 1.78 8.52
N ALA A 84 12.64 2.36 7.32
CA ALA A 84 11.53 3.18 6.85
C ALA A 84 10.23 2.37 6.70
N GLY A 85 10.30 1.19 6.09
CA GLY A 85 9.16 0.28 5.97
C GLY A 85 8.60 -0.10 7.34
N ALA A 86 9.47 -0.49 8.27
CA ALA A 86 9.08 -0.86 9.62
C ALA A 86 8.46 0.31 10.39
N LEU A 87 9.04 1.51 10.31
CA LEU A 87 8.49 2.69 11.00
C LEU A 87 7.14 3.11 10.43
N ILE A 88 6.97 3.12 9.11
CA ILE A 88 5.69 3.45 8.48
C ILE A 88 4.63 2.42 8.88
N SER A 89 4.96 1.13 8.81
CA SER A 89 4.05 0.06 9.22
C SER A 89 3.67 0.16 10.69
N LEU A 90 4.65 0.39 11.56
CA LEU A 90 4.40 0.55 13.00
C LEU A 90 3.46 1.72 13.31
N VAL A 91 3.60 2.83 12.60
CA VAL A 91 2.68 3.98 12.73
C VAL A 91 1.27 3.60 12.30
N ILE A 92 1.12 2.88 11.19
CA ILE A 92 -0.19 2.41 10.71
C ILE A 92 -0.82 1.47 11.75
N GLU A 93 -0.09 0.46 12.20
CA GLU A 93 -0.54 -0.48 13.24
C GLU A 93 -0.94 0.24 14.52
N PHE A 94 -0.13 1.18 14.99
CA PHE A 94 -0.45 1.97 16.17
C PHE A 94 -1.77 2.74 16.01
N VAL A 95 -1.98 3.38 14.88
CA VAL A 95 -3.25 4.10 14.61
C VAL A 95 -4.42 3.12 14.56
N GLN A 96 -4.27 1.96 13.94
CA GLN A 96 -5.31 0.93 13.87
C GLN A 96 -5.67 0.38 15.26
N VAL A 97 -4.68 0.12 16.10
CA VAL A 97 -4.89 -0.35 17.48
C VAL A 97 -5.62 0.69 18.31
N VAL A 98 -5.17 1.95 18.27
CA VAL A 98 -5.68 3.00 19.15
C VAL A 98 -7.05 3.51 18.71
N PHE A 99 -7.26 3.69 17.42
CA PHE A 99 -8.44 4.40 16.89
C PHE A 99 -9.41 3.50 16.12
N ALA A 100 -8.95 2.44 15.48
CA ALA A 100 -9.81 1.54 14.71
C ALA A 100 -10.22 0.27 15.49
N GLY A 101 -9.81 0.13 16.77
CA GLY A 101 -10.16 -0.99 17.63
C GLY A 101 -9.66 -2.36 17.12
N ARG A 102 -8.59 -2.36 16.29
CA ARG A 102 -7.97 -3.59 15.79
C ARG A 102 -6.95 -4.14 16.79
N ILE A 103 -6.68 -5.43 16.69
CA ILE A 103 -5.53 -6.05 17.36
C ILE A 103 -4.30 -5.75 16.52
N GLY A 104 -3.23 -5.22 17.13
CA GLY A 104 -1.97 -4.99 16.44
C GLY A 104 -1.29 -6.33 16.10
N ASP A 105 -0.70 -6.44 14.92
CA ASP A 105 -0.07 -7.67 14.46
C ASP A 105 1.37 -7.46 14.01
N ILE A 106 2.27 -8.27 14.55
CA ILE A 106 3.68 -8.25 14.17
C ILE A 106 3.89 -8.70 12.73
N ASP A 107 3.02 -9.58 12.22
CA ASP A 107 3.10 -10.08 10.85
C ASP A 107 2.81 -8.96 9.84
N ASP A 108 1.88 -8.07 10.14
CA ASP A 108 1.62 -6.88 9.32
C ASP A 108 2.88 -6.01 9.21
N ILE A 109 3.60 -5.82 10.32
CA ILE A 109 4.87 -5.05 10.31
C ILE A 109 5.94 -5.75 9.48
N ILE A 110 6.07 -7.07 9.61
CA ILE A 110 7.06 -7.87 8.88
C ILE A 110 6.79 -7.82 7.38
N PHE A 111 5.56 -8.12 6.95
CA PHE A 111 5.21 -8.21 5.53
C PHE A 111 5.13 -6.86 4.85
N ASN A 112 4.68 -5.83 5.52
CA ASN A 112 4.74 -4.45 5.04
C ASN A 112 6.19 -4.00 4.83
N THR A 113 7.08 -4.30 5.79
CA THR A 113 8.52 -4.01 5.69
C THR A 113 9.15 -4.76 4.53
N LEU A 114 8.80 -6.03 4.35
CA LEU A 114 9.26 -6.85 3.22
C LEU A 114 8.80 -6.24 1.89
N GLY A 115 7.55 -5.82 1.78
CA GLY A 115 7.01 -5.15 0.61
C GLY A 115 7.78 -3.86 0.27
N PHE A 116 8.05 -3.03 1.27
CA PHE A 116 8.85 -1.81 1.10
C PHE A 116 10.27 -2.14 0.61
N LEU A 117 10.92 -3.15 1.18
CA LEU A 117 12.25 -3.57 0.77
C LEU A 117 12.29 -4.07 -0.67
N ILE A 118 11.32 -4.90 -1.07
CA ILE A 118 11.18 -5.39 -2.44
C ILE A 118 10.98 -4.20 -3.39
N GLY A 119 10.11 -3.25 -3.05
CA GLY A 119 9.90 -2.03 -3.82
C GLY A 119 11.17 -1.22 -4.02
N TYR A 120 11.97 -1.06 -2.96
CA TYR A 120 13.27 -0.39 -3.03
C TYR A 120 14.28 -1.13 -3.92
N ILE A 121 14.31 -2.46 -3.87
CA ILE A 121 15.16 -3.27 -4.75
C ILE A 121 14.75 -3.07 -6.21
N LEU A 122 13.45 -3.12 -6.49
CA LEU A 122 12.91 -2.88 -7.83
C LEU A 122 13.24 -1.49 -8.35
N GLU A 123 13.14 -0.46 -7.51
CA GLU A 123 13.52 0.91 -7.85
C GLU A 123 14.99 0.99 -8.29
N ASN A 124 15.91 0.41 -7.50
CA ASN A 124 17.33 0.36 -7.84
C ASN A 124 17.61 -0.40 -9.15
N LEU A 125 16.90 -1.49 -9.41
CA LEU A 125 17.02 -2.25 -10.65
C LEU A 125 16.51 -1.45 -11.85
N LEU A 126 15.34 -0.82 -11.70
CA LEU A 126 14.75 0.03 -12.73
C LEU A 126 15.68 1.21 -13.06
N GLN A 127 16.19 1.91 -12.07
CA GLN A 127 17.16 3.00 -12.30
C GLN A 127 18.38 2.53 -13.10
N LYS A 128 18.97 1.38 -12.74
CA LYS A 128 20.12 0.83 -13.48
C LYS A 128 19.80 0.49 -14.93
N ILE A 129 18.61 -0.05 -15.20
CA ILE A 129 18.16 -0.41 -16.54
C ILE A 129 17.88 0.85 -17.35
N LEU A 130 17.24 1.84 -16.75
CA LEU A 130 16.80 3.08 -17.39
C LEU A 130 17.97 3.99 -17.74
N LEU A 131 18.93 4.15 -16.82
CA LEU A 131 20.13 4.93 -17.05
C LEU A 131 20.98 4.33 -18.20
N LYS A 132 20.95 3.00 -18.38
CA LYS A 132 21.63 2.34 -19.52
C LYS A 132 20.94 2.58 -20.86
N LYS A 133 19.62 2.76 -20.90
CA LYS A 133 18.85 2.79 -22.16
C LYS A 133 18.31 4.16 -22.58
N GLN A 134 18.47 5.22 -21.82
CA GLN A 134 17.78 6.51 -22.04
C GLN A 134 16.28 6.31 -22.34
N LEU A 135 15.66 5.39 -21.61
CA LEU A 135 14.24 5.09 -21.78
C LEU A 135 13.42 6.25 -21.18
N GLY A 136 12.83 7.05 -22.08
CA GLY A 136 11.90 8.11 -21.74
C GLY A 136 10.53 7.58 -21.33
N PHE A 137 9.49 8.26 -21.76
CA PHE A 137 8.06 8.11 -21.45
C PHE A 137 7.53 6.68 -21.22
N GLY A 138 8.13 5.65 -21.83
CA GLY A 138 7.67 4.26 -21.70
C GLY A 138 7.80 3.64 -20.30
N THR A 139 8.74 4.11 -19.49
CA THR A 139 8.95 3.61 -18.12
C THR A 139 8.05 4.28 -17.10
N GLU A 140 7.78 5.57 -17.27
CA GLU A 140 6.77 6.27 -16.48
C GLU A 140 5.39 5.62 -16.73
N ALA A 141 5.09 5.26 -17.99
CA ALA A 141 3.86 4.55 -18.34
C ALA A 141 3.80 3.14 -17.73
N LEU A 142 4.90 2.37 -17.71
CA LEU A 142 4.92 1.04 -17.10
C LEU A 142 4.67 1.12 -15.59
N VAL A 143 5.31 2.07 -14.92
CA VAL A 143 5.10 2.32 -13.49
C VAL A 143 3.65 2.74 -13.21
N LEU A 144 3.07 3.57 -14.08
CA LEU A 144 1.67 3.97 -14.01
C LEU A 144 0.71 2.79 -14.15
N VAL A 145 0.98 1.88 -15.10
CA VAL A 145 0.18 0.66 -15.31
C VAL A 145 0.30 -0.28 -14.11
N MET A 146 1.50 -0.46 -13.56
CA MET A 146 1.70 -1.28 -12.36
C MET A 146 0.96 -0.69 -11.15
N ILE A 147 1.02 0.62 -10.94
CA ILE A 147 0.30 1.28 -9.84
C ILE A 147 -1.21 1.18 -10.05
N ASN A 148 -1.70 1.40 -11.25
CA ASN A 148 -3.13 1.34 -11.56
C ASN A 148 -3.67 -0.09 -11.41
N GLY A 149 -2.92 -1.11 -11.88
CA GLY A 149 -3.26 -2.51 -11.65
C GLY A 149 -3.32 -2.84 -10.17
N PHE A 150 -2.44 -2.25 -9.39
CA PHE A 150 -2.34 -2.45 -7.93
C PHE A 150 -3.44 -1.74 -7.14
N LEU A 151 -3.77 -0.51 -7.52
CA LEU A 151 -4.86 0.26 -6.94
C LEU A 151 -6.24 -0.32 -7.26
N SER A 152 -6.35 -1.06 -8.37
CA SER A 152 -7.62 -1.66 -8.78
C SER A 152 -8.01 -2.90 -7.95
N ILE A 153 -7.06 -3.61 -7.32
CA ILE A 153 -7.36 -4.85 -6.57
C ILE A 153 -8.29 -4.59 -5.37
N PRO A 154 -7.98 -3.69 -4.42
CA PRO A 154 -8.88 -3.41 -3.29
C PRO A 154 -10.16 -2.70 -3.71
N PHE A 155 -10.13 -1.91 -4.81
CA PHE A 155 -11.35 -1.32 -5.37
C PHE A 155 -12.22 -2.37 -6.07
N TYR A 156 -11.63 -3.37 -6.69
CA TYR A 156 -12.36 -4.45 -7.34
C TYR A 156 -13.19 -5.24 -6.32
N GLU A 157 -12.59 -5.69 -5.22
CA GLU A 157 -13.32 -6.42 -4.16
C GLU A 157 -14.42 -5.57 -3.55
N LYS A 158 -14.17 -4.29 -3.28
CA LYS A 158 -15.18 -3.39 -2.73
C LYS A 158 -16.27 -3.05 -3.74
N THR A 159 -15.95 -2.93 -5.02
CA THR A 159 -16.90 -2.66 -6.10
C THR A 159 -17.77 -3.89 -6.37
N VAL A 160 -17.21 -5.10 -6.32
CA VAL A 160 -17.97 -6.37 -6.39
C VAL A 160 -18.92 -6.46 -5.21
N SER A 161 -18.46 -6.24 -3.98
CA SER A 161 -19.30 -6.26 -2.78
C SER A 161 -20.44 -5.22 -2.81
N ILE A 162 -20.19 -4.02 -3.33
CA ILE A 162 -21.23 -3.00 -3.52
C ILE A 162 -22.18 -3.42 -4.66
N GLY A 163 -21.65 -3.99 -5.72
CA GLY A 163 -22.43 -4.54 -6.84
C GLY A 163 -23.40 -5.62 -6.36
N ASP A 164 -22.90 -6.57 -5.58
CA ASP A 164 -23.71 -7.65 -5.00
C ASP A 164 -24.79 -7.11 -4.05
N MET A 165 -24.44 -6.13 -3.22
CA MET A 165 -25.40 -5.47 -2.32
C MET A 165 -26.49 -4.70 -3.10
N ILE A 166 -26.16 -4.08 -4.22
CA ILE A 166 -27.14 -3.41 -5.10
C ILE A 166 -28.04 -4.45 -5.79
N LEU A 167 -27.45 -5.54 -6.31
CA LEU A 167 -28.20 -6.62 -6.96
C LEU A 167 -29.16 -7.30 -5.98
N ASP A 168 -28.74 -7.53 -4.75
CA ASP A 168 -29.59 -8.06 -3.68
C ASP A 168 -30.71 -7.08 -3.30
N SER A 169 -30.42 -5.78 -3.20
CA SER A 169 -31.42 -4.76 -2.90
C SER A 169 -32.46 -4.59 -3.99
N LEU A 170 -32.09 -4.92 -5.24
CA LEU A 170 -32.99 -4.86 -6.40
C LEU A 170 -33.71 -6.20 -6.68
N ASN A 171 -33.49 -7.22 -5.83
CA ASN A 171 -34.05 -8.57 -6.02
C ASN A 171 -33.69 -9.22 -7.38
N LEU A 172 -32.57 -8.83 -7.99
CA LEU A 172 -32.18 -9.32 -9.30
C LEU A 172 -31.40 -10.65 -9.26
N ASN A 173 -30.97 -11.11 -8.07
CA ASN A 173 -30.29 -12.39 -7.86
C ASN A 173 -31.25 -13.59 -7.82
N SER A 174 -32.55 -13.40 -7.98
CA SER A 174 -33.57 -14.50 -7.95
C SER A 174 -33.72 -15.24 -9.30
N TRP A 175 -32.89 -14.96 -10.29
CA TRP A 175 -33.02 -15.52 -11.66
C TRP A 175 -31.82 -16.40 -12.07
N SER A 176 -30.99 -16.85 -11.14
CA SER A 176 -29.92 -17.83 -11.44
C SER A 176 -30.19 -19.20 -10.88
#